data_dd23db718eac866406ebb2fc9f042719
#
_entry.id   dd23db718eac866406ebb2fc9f042719
#
_cell.length_a   1.000
_cell.length_b   1.000
_cell.length_c   1.000
_cell.angle_alpha   90.00
_cell.angle_beta   90.00
_cell.angle_gamma   90.00
#
_symmetry.space_group_name_H-M   'P 1'
#
loop_
_entity.id
_entity.type
_entity.pdbx_description
1 polymer ?
#
loop_
_entity_poly.entity_id
_entity_poly.type
_entity_poly.pdbx_seq_one_letter_code
_entity_poly.pdbx_strand_id
1 'polypeptide(L)'
;MVLTQTLKAFIEEGQDWERKNTSVKGVSIIRLPATKNRAASLAIDINPIGEHGLPMKKKGIMIMNAMELAAFRAAFTNEKVDGLIKALEEVLPERKTAAKSSKADVVQI
;
A
#
# COMPACT_ATOMS: atom_id res chain seq x y z
N MET A 1 5.37 -4.04 25.09
CA MET A 1 4.99 -4.96 24.01
C MET A 1 6.11 -5.04 22.99
N VAL A 2 6.35 -6.23 22.48
CA VAL A 2 7.47 -6.46 21.56
C VAL A 2 7.36 -5.61 20.29
N LEU A 3 6.16 -5.51 19.72
CA LEU A 3 5.96 -4.74 18.50
C LEU A 3 6.32 -3.27 18.72
N THR A 4 5.88 -2.70 19.82
CA THR A 4 6.18 -1.30 20.11
C THR A 4 7.68 -1.08 20.24
N GLN A 5 8.37 -2.00 20.88
CA GLN A 5 9.83 -1.91 21.07
C GLN A 5 10.54 -2.03 19.73
N THR A 6 10.09 -2.94 18.88
CA THR A 6 10.66 -3.11 17.54
C THR A 6 10.53 -1.84 16.71
N LEU A 7 9.35 -1.22 16.74
CA LEU A 7 9.12 0.01 15.99
C LEU A 7 9.96 1.16 16.52
N LYS A 8 10.08 1.25 17.83
CA LYS A 8 10.90 2.29 18.45
C LYS A 8 12.36 2.16 18.04
N ALA A 9 12.87 0.93 18.05
CA ALA A 9 14.23 0.68 17.61
C ALA A 9 14.42 1.05 16.13
N PHE A 10 13.42 0.77 15.31
CA PHE A 10 13.49 1.11 13.89
C PHE A 10 13.56 2.63 13.68
N ILE A 11 12.82 3.40 14.47
CA ILE A 11 12.92 4.86 14.39
C ILE A 11 14.32 5.32 14.75
N GLU A 12 14.88 4.75 15.81
CA GLU A 12 16.16 5.21 16.35
C GLU A 12 17.36 4.75 15.53
N GLU A 13 17.30 3.55 15.00
CA GLU A 13 18.46 2.91 14.37
C GLU A 13 18.36 2.74 12.87
N GLY A 14 17.16 2.88 12.33
CA GLY A 14 16.95 2.68 10.90
C GLY A 14 17.47 3.83 10.05
N GLN A 15 17.54 3.58 8.77
CA GLN A 15 17.97 4.59 7.81
C GLN A 15 16.78 5.24 7.12
N ASP A 16 16.99 6.41 6.56
CA ASP A 16 15.93 7.11 5.84
C ASP A 16 15.44 6.25 4.69
N TRP A 17 14.12 6.15 4.57
CA TRP A 17 13.43 5.40 3.52
C TRP A 17 13.65 3.89 3.59
N GLU A 18 14.25 3.42 4.67
CA GLU A 18 14.40 1.98 4.85
C GLU A 18 13.03 1.33 5.01
N ARG A 19 12.86 0.18 4.37
CA ARG A 19 11.60 -0.56 4.38
C ARG A 19 11.79 -1.90 5.07
N LYS A 20 10.86 -2.25 5.92
CA LYS A 20 10.82 -3.58 6.54
C LYS A 20 9.47 -4.23 6.25
N ASN A 21 9.51 -5.43 5.75
CA ASN A 21 8.27 -6.19 5.50
C ASN A 21 7.68 -6.68 6.80
N THR A 22 6.37 -6.88 6.81
CA THR A 22 5.67 -7.43 7.97
C THR A 22 5.18 -8.84 7.64
N SER A 23 4.57 -9.47 8.62
CA SER A 23 3.97 -10.79 8.41
C SER A 23 2.72 -10.74 7.54
N VAL A 24 2.19 -9.55 7.28
CA VAL A 24 1.04 -9.39 6.39
C VAL A 24 1.56 -9.07 5.00
N LYS A 25 1.24 -9.93 4.04
CA LYS A 25 1.70 -9.71 2.65
C LYS A 25 1.17 -8.39 2.12
N GLY A 26 2.06 -7.65 1.48
CA GLY A 26 1.69 -6.36 0.90
C GLY A 26 1.72 -5.22 1.89
N VAL A 27 2.04 -5.48 3.14
CA VAL A 27 2.13 -4.43 4.16
C VAL A 27 3.57 -4.35 4.66
N SER A 28 4.16 -3.16 4.56
CA SER A 28 5.51 -2.92 5.05
C SER A 28 5.56 -1.64 5.84
N ILE A 29 6.67 -1.42 6.54
CA ILE A 29 6.89 -0.22 7.34
C ILE A 29 8.03 0.54 6.71
N ILE A 30 7.86 1.85 6.52
CA ILE A 30 8.88 2.71 5.93
C ILE A 30 9.29 3.76 6.95
N ARG A 31 10.60 3.96 7.07
CA ARG A 31 11.11 5.01 7.94
C ARG A 31 11.22 6.30 7.16
N LEU A 32 10.54 7.32 7.64
CA LEU A 32 10.53 8.63 7.01
C LEU A 32 11.60 9.50 7.66
N PRO A 33 12.38 10.24 6.86
CA PRO A 33 13.45 11.05 7.41
C PRO A 33 12.93 12.23 8.21
N ALA A 34 13.77 12.71 9.12
CA ALA A 34 13.48 13.94 9.85
C ALA A 34 13.53 15.11 8.88
N THR A 35 12.71 16.11 9.17
CA THR A 35 12.72 17.36 8.43
C THR A 35 12.91 18.50 9.44
N LYS A 36 12.97 19.74 8.93
CA LYS A 36 13.09 20.88 9.82
C LYS A 36 11.96 20.93 10.83
N ASN A 37 10.78 20.50 10.43
CA ASN A 37 9.59 20.65 11.24
C ASN A 37 9.09 19.37 11.88
N ARG A 38 9.77 18.26 11.63
CA ARG A 38 9.30 16.97 12.10
C ARG A 38 10.45 16.01 12.32
N ALA A 39 10.36 15.26 13.41
CA ALA A 39 11.33 14.21 13.69
C ALA A 39 11.13 13.04 12.73
N ALA A 40 12.12 12.17 12.66
CA ALA A 40 12.00 10.93 11.89
C ALA A 40 10.79 10.16 12.40
N SER A 41 10.10 9.48 11.49
CA SER A 41 8.89 8.77 11.86
C SER A 41 8.74 7.51 11.01
N LEU A 42 7.63 6.80 11.22
CA LEU A 42 7.33 5.58 10.47
C LEU A 42 5.96 5.71 9.82
N ALA A 43 5.79 5.05 8.71
CA ALA A 43 4.50 4.95 8.06
C ALA A 43 4.32 3.52 7.59
N ILE A 44 3.06 3.12 7.40
CA ILE A 44 2.73 1.82 6.83
C ILE A 44 2.51 2.01 5.34
N ASP A 45 3.08 1.13 4.55
CA ASP A 45 2.85 1.11 3.10
C ASP A 45 2.00 -0.12 2.79
N ILE A 46 0.86 0.10 2.16
CA ILE A 46 -0.06 -0.99 1.80
C ILE A 46 -0.11 -1.10 0.29
N ASN A 47 0.35 -2.25 -0.21
CA ASN A 47 0.38 -2.51 -1.65
C ASN A 47 0.12 -4.00 -1.84
N PRO A 48 -1.16 -4.37 -1.95
CA PRO A 48 -1.52 -5.79 -2.02
C PRO A 48 -0.76 -6.52 -3.12
N ILE A 49 -0.48 -7.78 -2.85
CA ILE A 49 0.24 -8.64 -3.79
C ILE A 49 -0.76 -9.22 -4.79
N GLY A 50 -0.44 -9.08 -6.07
CA GLY A 50 -1.30 -9.56 -7.13
C GLY A 50 -1.05 -11.03 -7.46
N GLU A 51 -1.65 -11.47 -8.57
CA GLU A 51 -1.64 -12.88 -8.97
C GLU A 51 -0.25 -13.47 -9.16
N HIS A 52 0.68 -12.66 -9.59
CA HIS A 52 2.02 -13.17 -9.90
C HIS A 52 3.02 -12.96 -8.76
N GLY A 53 2.53 -12.73 -7.57
CA GLY A 53 3.40 -12.52 -6.43
C GLY A 53 4.08 -11.17 -6.39
N LEU A 54 3.65 -10.24 -7.22
CA LEU A 54 4.20 -8.89 -7.28
C LEU A 54 3.19 -7.87 -6.76
N PRO A 55 3.66 -6.73 -6.26
CA PRO A 55 2.74 -5.69 -5.80
C PRO A 55 1.82 -5.24 -6.93
N MET A 56 0.57 -4.97 -6.60
CA MET A 56 -0.42 -4.57 -7.59
C MET A 56 -0.15 -3.18 -8.15
N LYS A 57 0.46 -2.31 -7.38
CA LYS A 57 0.73 -0.94 -7.79
C LYS A 57 2.22 -0.67 -7.78
N LYS A 58 2.62 0.30 -8.57
CA LYS A 58 3.99 0.75 -8.58
C LYS A 58 4.35 1.37 -7.23
N LYS A 59 3.40 2.09 -6.63
CA LYS A 59 3.55 2.67 -5.30
C LYS A 59 2.32 2.30 -4.49
N GLY A 60 2.55 1.91 -3.24
CA GLY A 60 1.46 1.58 -2.34
C GLY A 60 0.85 2.83 -1.73
N ILE A 61 -0.15 2.61 -0.89
CA ILE A 61 -0.79 3.68 -0.14
C ILE A 61 -0.08 3.82 1.20
N MET A 62 0.38 5.03 1.49
CA MET A 62 1.08 5.30 2.73
C MET A 62 0.10 5.79 3.79
N ILE A 63 0.07 5.10 4.93
CA ILE A 63 -0.86 5.40 6.02
C ILE A 63 -0.03 5.83 7.23
N MET A 64 -0.35 7.00 7.75
CA MET A 64 0.43 7.61 8.83
C MET A 64 -0.15 7.37 10.22
N ASN A 65 -1.46 7.16 10.33
CA ASN A 65 -2.10 7.03 11.64
C ASN A 65 -3.44 6.30 11.52
N ALA A 66 -4.05 6.08 12.67
CA ALA A 66 -5.30 5.32 12.73
C ALA A 66 -6.46 6.05 12.05
N MET A 67 -6.46 7.37 12.09
CA MET A 67 -7.52 8.15 11.45
C MET A 67 -7.49 7.95 9.94
N GLU A 68 -6.29 7.99 9.35
CA GLU A 68 -6.14 7.76 7.92
C GLU A 68 -6.57 6.34 7.55
N LEU A 69 -6.14 5.37 8.36
CA LEU A 69 -6.51 3.98 8.08
C LEU A 69 -8.03 3.81 8.10
N ALA A 70 -8.72 4.41 9.07
CA ALA A 70 -10.16 4.31 9.16
C ALA A 70 -10.84 4.96 7.95
N ALA A 71 -10.34 6.10 7.50
CA ALA A 71 -10.91 6.80 6.36
C ALA A 71 -10.77 5.98 5.07
N PHE A 72 -9.59 5.40 4.84
CA PHE A 72 -9.39 4.58 3.65
C PHE A 72 -10.21 3.30 3.72
N ARG A 73 -10.30 2.69 4.92
CA ARG A 73 -11.11 1.50 5.09
C ARG A 73 -12.57 1.78 4.74
N ALA A 74 -13.10 2.92 5.20
CA ALA A 74 -14.47 3.29 4.91
C ALA A 74 -14.70 3.45 3.42
N ALA A 75 -13.75 4.08 2.73
CA ALA A 75 -13.86 4.25 1.28
C ALA A 75 -13.82 2.90 0.56
N PHE A 76 -12.89 2.02 0.96
CA PHE A 76 -12.75 0.72 0.32
C PHE A 76 -13.97 -0.18 0.51
N THR A 77 -14.70 -0.01 1.59
CA THR A 77 -15.86 -0.84 1.87
C THR A 77 -17.20 -0.16 1.53
N ASN A 78 -17.14 1.02 0.93
CA ASN A 78 -18.35 1.75 0.55
C ASN A 78 -18.94 1.13 -0.72
N GLU A 79 -20.23 0.73 -0.64
CA GLU A 79 -20.90 0.08 -1.76
C GLU A 79 -20.95 0.95 -3.00
N LYS A 80 -21.00 2.26 -2.81
CA LYS A 80 -21.01 3.18 -3.96
C LYS A 80 -19.72 3.13 -4.73
N VAL A 81 -18.60 2.89 -4.05
CA VAL A 81 -17.31 2.74 -4.71
C VAL A 81 -17.29 1.43 -5.51
N ASP A 82 -17.85 0.36 -4.95
CA ASP A 82 -17.99 -0.89 -5.69
C ASP A 82 -18.81 -0.69 -6.96
N GLY A 83 -19.91 0.04 -6.85
CA GLY A 83 -20.75 0.32 -8.02
C GLY A 83 -20.02 1.15 -9.06
N LEU A 84 -19.24 2.12 -8.59
CA LEU A 84 -18.48 2.97 -9.50
C LEU A 84 -17.45 2.16 -10.29
N ILE A 85 -16.70 1.28 -9.63
CA ILE A 85 -15.68 0.51 -10.34
C ILE A 85 -16.32 -0.45 -11.36
N LYS A 86 -17.48 -1.01 -11.02
CA LYS A 86 -18.21 -1.87 -11.97
C LYS A 86 -18.65 -1.09 -13.18
N ALA A 87 -19.16 0.13 -12.96
CA ALA A 87 -19.57 0.98 -14.06
C ALA A 87 -18.40 1.35 -14.96
N LEU A 88 -17.25 1.62 -14.34
CA LEU A 88 -16.03 1.91 -15.11
C LEU A 88 -15.62 0.74 -15.99
N GLU A 89 -15.73 -0.47 -15.47
CA GLU A 89 -15.38 -1.67 -16.26
C GLU A 89 -16.35 -1.88 -17.42
N GLU A 90 -17.60 -1.49 -17.28
CA GLU A 90 -18.55 -1.56 -18.39
C GLU A 90 -18.21 -0.58 -19.49
N VAL A 91 -17.81 0.63 -19.11
CA VAL A 91 -17.45 1.68 -20.07
C VAL A 91 -16.06 1.42 -20.68
N LEU A 92 -15.19 0.80 -19.92
CA LEU A 92 -13.81 0.54 -20.32
C LEU A 92 -13.50 -0.95 -20.20
N PRO A 93 -14.05 -1.78 -21.11
CA PRO A 93 -13.93 -3.24 -20.97
C PRO A 93 -12.52 -3.76 -20.87
N GLU A 94 -11.55 -3.12 -21.49
CA GLU A 94 -10.18 -3.61 -21.46
C GLU A 94 -9.57 -3.52 -20.06
N ARG A 95 -10.11 -2.71 -19.17
CA ARG A 95 -9.59 -2.63 -17.80
C ARG A 95 -9.91 -3.87 -16.99
N LYS A 96 -11.01 -4.52 -17.30
CA LYS A 96 -11.39 -5.72 -16.59
C LYS A 96 -10.39 -6.84 -16.79
N THR A 97 -9.78 -6.89 -17.97
CA THR A 97 -8.82 -7.94 -18.30
C THR A 97 -7.38 -7.49 -18.20
N ALA A 98 -7.12 -6.21 -18.01
CA ALA A 98 -5.77 -5.67 -17.99
C ALA A 98 -4.88 -6.34 -16.95
N ALA A 99 -5.41 -6.62 -15.78
CA ALA A 99 -4.65 -7.25 -14.73
C ALA A 99 -4.21 -8.65 -15.08
N LYS A 100 -4.97 -9.33 -15.93
CA LYS A 100 -4.66 -10.68 -16.33
C LYS A 100 -3.67 -10.74 -17.48
N SER A 101 -3.78 -9.78 -18.38
CA SER A 101 -3.02 -9.81 -19.61
C SER A 101 -1.64 -9.22 -19.49
N SER A 102 -1.38 -8.62 -18.45
CA SER A 102 -0.07 -7.98 -18.36
C SER A 102 1.06 -9.00 -18.49
N LYS A 103 0.67 -9.74 -19.29
CA LYS A 103 1.49 -10.60 -19.83
C LYS A 103 2.17 -10.34 -21.00
N ALA A 104 1.54 -9.91 -20.80
CA ALA A 104 2.05 -9.83 -21.67
C ALA A 104 2.34 -9.54 -21.80
N ASP A 105 2.19 -9.32 -21.21
CA ASP A 105 2.63 -9.13 -21.53
C ASP A 105 3.03 -9.08 -21.18
N VAL A 106 3.01 -9.07 -20.59
CA VAL A 106 3.36 -9.16 -20.74
C VAL A 106 3.39 -8.98 -20.92
N VAL A 107 3.10 -8.52 -20.69
CA VAL A 107 3.14 -8.39 -21.29
C VAL A 107 3.39 -8.40 -21.43
N GLN A 108 3.28 -8.32 -21.19
CA GLN A 108 3.40 -8.48 -21.61
C GLN A 108 3.66 -8.15 -22.05
N ILE A 109 3.62 -7.87 -21.76
CA ILE A 109 3.80 -7.58 -22.38
C ILE A 109 4.02 -7.61 -22.74
#